data_7ba3fd1736bac8bc87f3d5f976161429
#
_entry.id   7ba3fd1736bac8bc87f3d5f976161429
#
_cell.length_a   1.000
_cell.length_b   1.000
_cell.length_c   1.000
_cell.angle_alpha   90.00
_cell.angle_beta   90.00
_cell.angle_gamma   90.00
#
_symmetry.space_group_name_H-M   'P 1'
#
loop_
_entity.id
_entity.type
_entity.pdbx_description
1 polymer ?
#
loop_
_entity_poly.entity_id
_entity_poly.type
_entity_poly.pdbx_seq_one_letter_code
_entity_poly.pdbx_strand_id
1 'polypeptide(L)'
;MFRRLNQGKALTAKNKTLASAKNIEELLDLGSHELFNQMLTDKARDNKNQAVIVAKVLTMLNNEAENISFASKDFNPTIEEMNISNAEKLELVKVFDYILNVHEELISNHEKDIAKKLFREVHMISLVPFVKMAMDNNVGEAMFADWLISFFKTENDSEIYTKYMEATSNAVARTANIVARHNALKESYNSFFAKETV
;
A
#
# COMPACT_ATOMS: atom_id res chain seq x y z
N MET A 1 -28.96 -37.98 12.13
CA MET A 1 -27.76 -38.02 12.95
C MET A 1 -26.56 -37.36 12.24
N PHE A 2 -26.63 -36.09 11.79
CA PHE A 2 -25.50 -35.29 11.30
C PHE A 2 -25.78 -33.80 11.52
N ARG A 3 -25.77 -33.36 12.78
CA ARG A 3 -25.73 -31.95 13.18
C ARG A 3 -24.46 -31.69 14.00
N ARG A 4 -23.32 -31.98 13.42
CA ARG A 4 -22.01 -31.57 13.90
C ARG A 4 -21.19 -31.02 12.73
N LEU A 5 -21.66 -29.96 12.15
CA LEU A 5 -20.86 -29.24 11.17
C LEU A 5 -20.92 -27.75 11.48
N ASN A 6 -19.73 -27.21 11.75
CA ASN A 6 -19.39 -25.82 11.76
C ASN A 6 -19.93 -24.94 12.89
N GLN A 7 -19.44 -25.17 14.11
CA GLN A 7 -19.09 -24.05 14.98
C GLN A 7 -17.78 -23.44 14.47
N GLY A 8 -17.67 -23.24 13.15
CA GLY A 8 -16.63 -22.44 12.55
C GLY A 8 -16.86 -20.99 12.98
N LYS A 9 -15.82 -20.29 13.45
CA LYS A 9 -15.86 -18.84 13.63
C LYS A 9 -16.50 -18.23 12.41
N ALA A 10 -17.51 -17.38 12.60
CA ALA A 10 -18.15 -16.66 11.51
C ALA A 10 -17.04 -15.94 10.69
N LEU A 11 -17.04 -16.17 9.39
CA LEU A 11 -16.09 -15.51 8.49
C LEU A 11 -16.20 -13.99 8.68
N THR A 12 -15.07 -13.33 8.86
CA THR A 12 -15.03 -11.86 8.87
C THR A 12 -15.53 -11.33 7.53
N ALA A 13 -16.05 -10.09 7.49
CA ALA A 13 -16.46 -9.46 6.23
C ALA A 13 -15.36 -9.56 5.15
N LYS A 14 -14.10 -9.34 5.55
CA LYS A 14 -12.91 -9.50 4.71
C LYS A 14 -12.76 -10.91 4.13
N ASN A 15 -12.89 -11.94 4.97
CA ASN A 15 -12.75 -13.31 4.49
C ASN A 15 -13.90 -13.73 3.58
N LYS A 16 -15.11 -13.18 3.78
CA LYS A 16 -16.24 -13.38 2.87
C LYS A 16 -15.94 -12.76 1.49
N THR A 17 -15.46 -11.52 1.47
CA THR A 17 -15.09 -10.84 0.22
C THR A 17 -14.02 -11.60 -0.56
N LEU A 18 -12.97 -12.07 0.13
CA LEU A 18 -11.93 -12.85 -0.52
C LEU A 18 -12.45 -14.21 -1.04
N ALA A 19 -13.41 -14.82 -0.34
CA ALA A 19 -14.00 -16.09 -0.78
C ALA A 19 -14.87 -15.94 -2.05
N SER A 20 -15.37 -14.74 -2.33
CA SER A 20 -16.16 -14.42 -3.55
C SER A 20 -15.32 -13.79 -4.68
N ALA A 21 -14.06 -13.47 -4.43
CA ALA A 21 -13.18 -12.86 -5.43
C ALA A 21 -12.88 -13.82 -6.58
N LYS A 22 -13.09 -13.36 -7.83
CA LYS A 22 -12.87 -14.17 -9.05
C LYS A 22 -11.41 -14.61 -9.20
N ASN A 23 -10.46 -13.75 -8.82
CA ASN A 23 -9.03 -13.96 -9.00
C ASN A 23 -8.29 -14.08 -7.65
N ILE A 24 -8.88 -14.83 -6.72
CA ILE A 24 -8.28 -15.01 -5.38
C ILE A 24 -6.91 -15.71 -5.45
N GLU A 25 -6.72 -16.63 -6.38
CA GLU A 25 -5.45 -17.36 -6.54
C GLU A 25 -4.34 -16.41 -6.98
N GLU A 26 -4.60 -15.53 -7.94
CA GLU A 26 -3.66 -14.50 -8.38
C GLU A 26 -3.31 -13.50 -7.28
N LEU A 27 -4.30 -13.07 -6.50
CA LEU A 27 -4.08 -12.18 -5.37
C LEU A 27 -3.21 -12.84 -4.29
N LEU A 28 -3.37 -14.14 -4.06
CA LEU A 28 -2.57 -14.90 -3.11
C LEU A 28 -1.16 -15.18 -3.65
N ASP A 29 -1.03 -15.47 -4.94
CA ASP A 29 0.25 -15.67 -5.60
C ASP A 29 1.11 -14.40 -5.52
N LEU A 30 0.58 -13.26 -5.92
CA LEU A 30 1.23 -11.96 -5.75
C LEU A 30 1.50 -11.62 -4.27
N GLY A 31 0.61 -12.01 -3.38
CA GLY A 31 0.77 -11.87 -1.93
C GLY A 31 1.83 -12.80 -1.31
N SER A 32 2.38 -13.75 -2.07
CA SER A 32 3.52 -14.59 -1.65
C SER A 32 4.87 -13.88 -1.79
N HIS A 33 4.90 -12.68 -2.38
CA HIS A 33 6.11 -11.89 -2.56
C HIS A 33 6.82 -11.60 -1.22
N GLU A 34 8.16 -11.56 -1.22
CA GLU A 34 8.98 -11.39 -0.02
C GLU A 34 8.65 -10.10 0.77
N LEU A 35 8.23 -9.04 0.11
CA LEU A 35 7.72 -7.83 0.75
C LEU A 35 6.70 -8.14 1.86
N PHE A 36 5.75 -9.03 1.59
CA PHE A 36 4.70 -9.36 2.56
C PHE A 36 5.18 -10.26 3.69
N ASN A 37 6.25 -11.04 3.46
CA ASN A 37 6.89 -11.82 4.52
C ASN A 37 7.56 -10.90 5.55
N GLN A 38 8.18 -9.82 5.10
CA GLN A 38 8.81 -8.83 5.97
C GLN A 38 7.81 -7.85 6.59
N MET A 39 6.75 -7.49 5.86
CA MET A 39 5.77 -6.51 6.29
C MET A 39 4.75 -7.07 7.28
N LEU A 40 4.35 -8.33 7.14
CA LEU A 40 3.21 -8.91 7.85
C LEU A 40 3.63 -10.00 8.84
N THR A 41 2.95 -10.04 9.98
CA THR A 41 3.07 -11.17 10.91
C THR A 41 2.45 -12.44 10.31
N ASP A 42 2.88 -13.62 10.78
CA ASP A 42 2.33 -14.91 10.36
C ASP A 42 0.80 -14.93 10.48
N LYS A 43 0.26 -14.49 11.63
CA LYS A 43 -1.18 -14.39 11.84
C LYS A 43 -1.89 -13.49 10.81
N ALA A 44 -1.25 -12.43 10.36
CA ALA A 44 -1.82 -11.56 9.33
C ALA A 44 -1.83 -12.26 7.97
N ARG A 45 -0.79 -13.02 7.65
CA ARG A 45 -0.68 -13.84 6.44
C ARG A 45 -1.68 -15.00 6.44
N ASP A 46 -1.82 -15.69 7.55
CA ASP A 46 -2.85 -16.75 7.73
C ASP A 46 -4.26 -16.21 7.49
N ASN A 47 -4.51 -14.95 7.86
CA ASN A 47 -5.76 -14.25 7.60
C ASN A 47 -5.84 -13.65 6.17
N LYS A 48 -4.91 -13.99 5.28
CA LYS A 48 -4.86 -13.55 3.88
C LYS A 48 -4.86 -12.01 3.72
N ASN A 49 -4.22 -11.29 4.66
CA ASN A 49 -4.15 -9.84 4.62
C ASN A 49 -3.40 -9.35 3.39
N GLN A 50 -2.36 -10.06 2.95
CA GLN A 50 -1.57 -9.76 1.76
C GLN A 50 -2.45 -9.67 0.50
N ALA A 51 -3.41 -10.58 0.30
CA ALA A 51 -4.29 -10.55 -0.88
C ALA A 51 -5.12 -9.26 -0.95
N VAL A 52 -5.61 -8.76 0.18
CA VAL A 52 -6.34 -7.49 0.24
C VAL A 52 -5.42 -6.30 -0.01
N ILE A 53 -4.18 -6.36 0.48
CA ILE A 53 -3.18 -5.30 0.23
C ILE A 53 -2.82 -5.28 -1.26
N VAL A 54 -2.58 -6.42 -1.90
CA VAL A 54 -2.36 -6.52 -3.35
C VAL A 54 -3.52 -5.88 -4.13
N ALA A 55 -4.77 -6.20 -3.78
CA ALA A 55 -5.93 -5.60 -4.42
C ALA A 55 -5.99 -4.08 -4.25
N LYS A 56 -5.62 -3.55 -3.07
CA LYS A 56 -5.53 -2.10 -2.84
C LYS A 56 -4.41 -1.44 -3.64
N VAL A 57 -3.24 -2.09 -3.73
CA VAL A 57 -2.12 -1.59 -4.54
C VAL A 57 -2.53 -1.49 -6.00
N LEU A 58 -3.14 -2.55 -6.56
CA LEU A 58 -3.63 -2.54 -7.94
C LEU A 58 -4.67 -1.43 -8.16
N THR A 59 -5.58 -1.22 -7.20
CA THR A 59 -6.57 -0.15 -7.28
C THR A 59 -5.91 1.23 -7.29
N MET A 60 -4.86 1.44 -6.50
CA MET A 60 -4.09 2.71 -6.47
C MET A 60 -3.29 2.96 -7.76
N LEU A 61 -2.85 1.90 -8.44
CA LEU A 61 -2.13 2.03 -9.71
C LEU A 61 -3.06 2.37 -10.88
N ASN A 62 -4.29 1.89 -10.83
CA ASN A 62 -5.22 1.95 -11.97
C ASN A 62 -6.27 3.07 -11.87
N ASN A 63 -6.30 3.83 -10.75
CA ASN A 63 -7.34 4.84 -10.54
C ASN A 63 -6.77 6.12 -9.93
N GLU A 64 -7.40 7.23 -10.26
CA GLU A 64 -7.16 8.51 -9.60
C GLU A 64 -7.68 8.47 -8.15
N ALA A 65 -6.99 9.14 -7.22
CA ALA A 65 -7.27 9.11 -5.79
C ALA A 65 -8.72 9.49 -5.45
N GLU A 66 -9.31 10.39 -6.22
CA GLU A 66 -10.69 10.90 -6.08
C GLU A 66 -11.74 9.81 -6.33
N ASN A 67 -11.37 8.77 -7.08
CA ASN A 67 -12.25 7.66 -7.47
C ASN A 67 -12.09 6.44 -6.56
N ILE A 68 -11.23 6.51 -5.54
CA ILE A 68 -10.89 5.38 -4.69
C ILE A 68 -11.58 5.50 -3.32
N SER A 69 -12.24 4.41 -2.91
CA SER A 69 -12.69 4.19 -1.53
C SER A 69 -12.31 2.78 -1.10
N PHE A 70 -11.61 2.66 0.02
CA PHE A 70 -11.31 1.35 0.64
C PHE A 70 -12.30 1.01 1.76
N ALA A 71 -13.38 1.77 1.92
CA ALA A 71 -14.46 1.39 2.81
C ALA A 71 -15.10 0.08 2.32
N SER A 72 -15.36 -0.87 3.23
CA SER A 72 -15.75 -2.23 2.85
C SER A 72 -16.95 -2.29 1.89
N LYS A 73 -17.93 -1.38 2.06
CA LYS A 73 -19.12 -1.34 1.18
C LYS A 73 -18.79 -1.00 -0.27
N ASP A 74 -17.72 -0.20 -0.50
CA ASP A 74 -17.31 0.27 -1.81
C ASP A 74 -16.23 -0.64 -2.42
N PHE A 75 -15.33 -1.16 -1.57
CA PHE A 75 -14.17 -1.92 -2.01
C PHE A 75 -14.43 -3.42 -2.19
N ASN A 76 -15.39 -4.00 -1.44
CA ASN A 76 -15.69 -5.41 -1.58
C ASN A 76 -16.15 -5.77 -3.00
N PRO A 77 -17.09 -5.04 -3.65
CA PRO A 77 -17.44 -5.30 -5.04
C PRO A 77 -16.25 -5.17 -6.00
N THR A 78 -15.33 -4.23 -5.75
CA THR A 78 -14.11 -4.07 -6.55
C THR A 78 -13.24 -5.33 -6.48
N ILE A 79 -13.03 -5.91 -5.29
CA ILE A 79 -12.26 -7.16 -5.15
C ILE A 79 -12.96 -8.33 -5.83
N GLU A 80 -14.28 -8.44 -5.68
CA GLU A 80 -15.08 -9.54 -6.25
C GLU A 80 -14.99 -9.58 -7.78
N GLU A 81 -15.00 -8.41 -8.43
CA GLU A 81 -14.97 -8.27 -9.89
C GLU A 81 -13.55 -8.02 -10.46
N MET A 82 -12.54 -7.88 -9.59
CA MET A 82 -11.18 -7.54 -10.01
C MET A 82 -10.63 -8.57 -10.99
N ASN A 83 -10.10 -8.09 -12.10
CA ASN A 83 -9.36 -8.88 -13.07
C ASN A 83 -7.92 -8.40 -13.12
N ILE A 84 -6.96 -9.31 -13.20
CA ILE A 84 -5.54 -8.99 -13.16
C ILE A 84 -4.88 -9.55 -14.42
N SER A 85 -4.47 -8.67 -15.31
CA SER A 85 -3.74 -9.03 -16.51
C SER A 85 -2.29 -9.44 -16.20
N ASN A 86 -1.65 -10.16 -17.12
CA ASN A 86 -0.24 -10.51 -16.98
C ASN A 86 0.68 -9.27 -16.94
N ALA A 87 0.32 -8.19 -17.62
CA ALA A 87 1.07 -6.94 -17.57
C ALA A 87 1.01 -6.31 -16.16
N GLU A 88 -0.17 -6.28 -15.56
CA GLU A 88 -0.36 -5.77 -14.20
C GLU A 88 0.36 -6.64 -13.15
N LYS A 89 0.37 -7.97 -13.32
CA LYS A 89 1.15 -8.86 -12.45
C LYS A 89 2.64 -8.51 -12.47
N LEU A 90 3.20 -8.32 -13.66
CA LEU A 90 4.61 -7.94 -13.81
C LEU A 90 4.91 -6.55 -13.24
N GLU A 91 3.99 -5.62 -13.41
CA GLU A 91 4.11 -4.27 -12.83
C GLU A 91 4.05 -4.30 -11.30
N LEU A 92 3.11 -5.06 -10.74
CA LEU A 92 2.98 -5.22 -9.28
C LEU A 92 4.25 -5.82 -8.66
N VAL A 93 4.83 -6.85 -9.28
CA VAL A 93 6.10 -7.44 -8.81
C VAL A 93 7.20 -6.37 -8.78
N LYS A 94 7.36 -5.57 -9.84
CA LYS A 94 8.36 -4.49 -9.88
C LYS A 94 8.12 -3.43 -8.79
N VAL A 95 6.85 -3.07 -8.55
CA VAL A 95 6.49 -2.14 -7.47
C VAL A 95 6.85 -2.73 -6.11
N PHE A 96 6.60 -4.02 -5.89
CA PHE A 96 6.93 -4.69 -4.63
C PHE A 96 8.44 -4.80 -4.43
N ASP A 97 9.21 -5.15 -5.48
CA ASP A 97 10.67 -5.15 -5.45
C ASP A 97 11.22 -3.77 -5.10
N TYR A 98 10.73 -2.73 -5.76
CA TYR A 98 11.15 -1.35 -5.51
C TYR A 98 10.89 -0.93 -4.05
N ILE A 99 9.70 -1.23 -3.51
CA ILE A 99 9.37 -0.92 -2.11
C ILE A 99 10.26 -1.68 -1.14
N LEU A 100 10.56 -2.96 -1.44
CA LEU A 100 11.44 -3.79 -0.62
C LEU A 100 12.86 -3.22 -0.61
N ASN A 101 13.41 -2.86 -1.78
CA ASN A 101 14.72 -2.26 -1.90
C ASN A 101 14.80 -0.90 -1.17
N VAL A 102 13.77 -0.04 -1.29
CA VAL A 102 13.69 1.21 -0.50
C VAL A 102 13.70 0.92 1.01
N HIS A 103 13.02 -0.13 1.46
CA HIS A 103 13.07 -0.52 2.86
C HIS A 103 14.50 -0.93 3.30
N GLU A 104 15.22 -1.68 2.47
CA GLU A 104 16.60 -2.08 2.73
C GLU A 104 17.54 -0.85 2.77
N GLU A 105 17.36 0.11 1.87
CA GLU A 105 18.09 1.38 1.91
C GLU A 105 17.84 2.15 3.22
N LEU A 106 16.59 2.24 3.67
CA LEU A 106 16.26 2.89 4.95
C LEU A 106 16.92 2.18 6.15
N ILE A 107 16.97 0.84 6.15
CA ILE A 107 17.65 0.07 7.20
C ILE A 107 19.16 0.32 7.13
N SER A 108 19.76 0.33 5.96
CA SER A 108 21.19 0.57 5.75
C SER A 108 21.59 1.97 6.21
N ASN A 109 20.73 2.95 6.04
CA ASN A 109 20.91 4.33 6.50
C ASN A 109 20.55 4.54 7.99
N HIS A 110 20.31 3.46 8.75
CA HIS A 110 19.92 3.49 10.16
C HIS A 110 18.56 4.15 10.46
N GLU A 111 17.70 4.35 9.45
CA GLU A 111 16.39 4.97 9.57
C GLU A 111 15.28 3.95 9.86
N LYS A 112 15.46 3.12 10.89
CA LYS A 112 14.58 2.00 11.25
C LYS A 112 13.13 2.41 11.52
N ASP A 113 12.91 3.60 12.07
CA ASP A 113 11.56 4.08 12.38
C ASP A 113 10.81 4.46 11.09
N ILE A 114 11.51 4.98 10.09
CA ILE A 114 10.93 5.29 8.77
C ILE A 114 10.68 4.00 7.99
N ALA A 115 11.63 3.06 8.00
CA ALA A 115 11.45 1.73 7.43
C ALA A 115 10.20 1.03 8.01
N LYS A 116 10.00 1.09 9.33
CA LYS A 116 8.81 0.58 10.00
C LYS A 116 7.53 1.33 9.60
N LYS A 117 7.60 2.64 9.37
CA LYS A 117 6.46 3.42 8.83
C LYS A 117 6.12 2.97 7.42
N LEU A 118 7.11 2.80 6.54
CA LEU A 118 6.91 2.31 5.16
C LEU A 118 6.10 1.01 5.13
N PHE A 119 6.35 0.09 6.05
CA PHE A 119 5.66 -1.20 6.13
C PHE A 119 4.28 -1.15 6.83
N ARG A 120 3.81 0.01 7.26
CA ARG A 120 2.40 0.15 7.66
C ARG A 120 1.53 0.25 6.42
N GLU A 121 0.47 -0.55 6.35
CA GLU A 121 -0.43 -0.65 5.20
C GLU A 121 -0.86 0.72 4.66
N VAL A 122 -1.28 1.64 5.54
CA VAL A 122 -1.76 2.97 5.12
C VAL A 122 -0.68 3.79 4.44
N HIS A 123 0.57 3.74 4.92
CA HIS A 123 1.67 4.49 4.33
C HIS A 123 2.12 3.84 3.02
N MET A 124 2.35 2.53 3.03
CA MET A 124 2.76 1.79 1.84
C MET A 124 1.79 2.00 0.68
N ILE A 125 0.49 1.80 0.90
CA ILE A 125 -0.52 1.98 -0.15
C ILE A 125 -0.56 3.42 -0.65
N SER A 126 -0.41 4.43 0.24
CA SER A 126 -0.40 5.84 -0.17
C SER A 126 0.83 6.21 -1.01
N LEU A 127 1.95 5.48 -0.85
CA LEU A 127 3.19 5.70 -1.59
C LEU A 127 3.20 5.05 -2.99
N VAL A 128 2.34 4.07 -3.26
CA VAL A 128 2.32 3.31 -4.52
C VAL A 128 2.33 4.20 -5.78
N PRO A 129 1.51 5.25 -5.93
CA PRO A 129 1.54 6.12 -7.11
C PRO A 129 2.90 6.82 -7.29
N PHE A 130 3.58 7.13 -6.20
CA PHE A 130 4.90 7.81 -6.20
C PHE A 130 6.03 6.82 -6.49
N VAL A 131 5.90 5.56 -6.05
CA VAL A 131 6.80 4.48 -6.47
C VAL A 131 6.70 4.29 -7.98
N LYS A 132 5.49 4.22 -8.53
CA LYS A 132 5.28 4.13 -9.99
C LYS A 132 5.91 5.32 -10.71
N MET A 133 5.66 6.55 -10.22
CA MET A 133 6.24 7.78 -10.78
C MET A 133 7.77 7.77 -10.71
N ALA A 134 8.35 7.29 -9.61
CA ALA A 134 9.80 7.16 -9.44
C ALA A 134 10.40 6.18 -10.45
N MET A 135 9.79 5.00 -10.59
CA MET A 135 10.21 3.99 -11.57
C MET A 135 10.15 4.53 -13.01
N ASP A 136 9.06 5.21 -13.38
CA ASP A 136 8.87 5.78 -14.72
C ASP A 136 9.89 6.89 -15.02
N ASN A 137 10.36 7.62 -14.00
CA ASN A 137 11.36 8.67 -14.11
C ASN A 137 12.79 8.18 -13.82
N ASN A 138 13.01 6.87 -13.69
CA ASN A 138 14.31 6.26 -13.36
C ASN A 138 14.93 6.81 -12.06
N VAL A 139 14.12 7.17 -11.08
CA VAL A 139 14.59 7.51 -9.74
C VAL A 139 14.99 6.23 -9.03
N GLY A 140 16.24 6.13 -8.57
CA GLY A 140 16.75 5.00 -7.83
C GLY A 140 16.19 4.94 -6.39
N GLU A 141 16.20 3.74 -5.82
CA GLU A 141 15.63 3.45 -4.49
C GLU A 141 16.29 4.25 -3.37
N ALA A 142 17.61 4.49 -3.45
CA ALA A 142 18.33 5.32 -2.49
C ALA A 142 17.81 6.77 -2.46
N MET A 143 17.60 7.39 -3.64
CA MET A 143 17.05 8.74 -3.72
C MET A 143 15.60 8.81 -3.27
N PHE A 144 14.81 7.77 -3.54
CA PHE A 144 13.45 7.67 -3.03
C PHE A 144 13.44 7.51 -1.50
N ALA A 145 14.38 6.74 -0.93
CA ALA A 145 14.58 6.62 0.51
C ALA A 145 14.94 7.98 1.14
N ASP A 146 15.81 8.78 0.49
CA ASP A 146 16.16 10.13 0.94
C ASP A 146 14.95 11.06 0.97
N TRP A 147 14.06 10.98 -0.04
CA TRP A 147 12.78 11.68 0.01
C TRP A 147 11.93 11.24 1.19
N LEU A 148 11.79 9.93 1.44
CA LEU A 148 11.02 9.42 2.59
C LEU A 148 11.62 9.89 3.91
N ILE A 149 12.95 9.91 4.03
CA ILE A 149 13.66 10.47 5.20
C ILE A 149 13.30 11.93 5.37
N SER A 150 13.42 12.74 4.31
CA SER A 150 13.05 14.16 4.33
C SER A 150 11.60 14.38 4.73
N PHE A 151 10.68 13.53 4.29
CA PHE A 151 9.25 13.65 4.58
C PHE A 151 8.88 13.16 5.99
N PHE A 152 9.42 12.02 6.42
CA PHE A 152 9.02 11.36 7.67
C PHE A 152 9.93 11.64 8.87
N LYS A 153 11.16 12.14 8.65
CA LYS A 153 12.10 12.50 9.71
C LYS A 153 11.68 13.85 10.27
N THR A 154 10.84 13.80 11.24
CA THR A 154 10.12 15.00 11.53
C THR A 154 10.29 15.47 12.95
N GLU A 155 11.07 16.42 13.03
CA GLU A 155 10.71 17.74 13.58
C GLU A 155 9.97 18.61 12.53
N ASN A 156 9.21 17.96 11.64
CA ASN A 156 8.59 18.60 10.48
C ASN A 156 7.23 19.19 10.90
N ASP A 157 7.23 20.38 11.46
CA ASP A 157 6.03 21.20 11.67
C ASP A 157 5.42 21.70 10.36
N SER A 158 5.77 21.07 9.22
CA SER A 158 5.18 21.48 7.94
C SER A 158 3.69 21.16 7.90
N GLU A 159 2.92 22.11 7.39
CA GLU A 159 1.48 21.97 7.18
C GLU A 159 1.16 20.74 6.32
N ILE A 160 2.02 20.42 5.34
CA ILE A 160 1.91 19.27 4.44
C ILE A 160 1.97 17.97 5.23
N TYR A 161 2.97 17.82 6.11
CA TYR A 161 3.12 16.63 6.94
C TYR A 161 1.99 16.47 7.93
N THR A 162 1.58 17.57 8.56
CA THR A 162 0.43 17.56 9.49
C THR A 162 -0.84 17.08 8.80
N LYS A 163 -1.18 17.62 7.63
CA LYS A 163 -2.33 17.16 6.81
C LYS A 163 -2.24 15.68 6.46
N TYR A 164 -1.05 15.22 6.09
CA TYR A 164 -0.83 13.80 5.81
C TYR A 164 -1.11 12.94 7.06
N MET A 165 -0.53 13.29 8.19
CA MET A 165 -0.68 12.52 9.43
C MET A 165 -2.12 12.50 9.95
N GLU A 166 -2.85 13.60 9.86
CA GLU A 166 -4.28 13.66 10.19
C GLU A 166 -5.08 12.67 9.31
N ALA A 167 -4.79 12.62 8.01
CA ALA A 167 -5.46 11.72 7.08
C ALA A 167 -5.06 10.24 7.25
N THR A 168 -4.02 9.94 8.07
CA THR A 168 -3.62 8.57 8.42
C THR A 168 -4.17 8.09 9.76
N SER A 169 -4.79 8.95 10.57
CA SER A 169 -5.21 8.62 11.92
C SER A 169 -6.65 8.08 12.01
N ASN A 170 -7.59 8.65 11.26
CA ASN A 170 -9.01 8.29 11.32
C ASN A 170 -9.60 8.09 9.93
N ALA A 171 -10.59 7.18 9.82
CA ALA A 171 -11.34 6.93 8.58
C ALA A 171 -10.45 6.78 7.32
N VAL A 172 -9.28 6.16 7.48
CA VAL A 172 -8.19 6.05 6.48
C VAL A 172 -8.64 5.46 5.13
N ALA A 173 -9.74 4.72 5.13
CA ALA A 173 -10.33 4.06 3.96
C ALA A 173 -11.24 4.98 3.12
N ARG A 174 -11.61 6.16 3.61
CA ARG A 174 -12.50 7.10 2.90
C ARG A 174 -11.75 7.87 1.82
N THR A 175 -12.41 8.12 0.71
CA THR A 175 -11.88 8.88 -0.43
C THR A 175 -11.25 10.20 -0.01
N ALA A 176 -11.90 11.00 0.82
CA ALA A 176 -11.36 12.28 1.28
C ALA A 176 -9.97 12.17 1.93
N ASN A 177 -9.73 11.11 2.74
CA ASN A 177 -8.44 10.89 3.38
C ASN A 177 -7.41 10.28 2.41
N ILE A 178 -7.84 9.49 1.42
CA ILE A 178 -6.96 9.01 0.35
C ILE A 178 -6.46 10.20 -0.46
N VAL A 179 -7.35 11.09 -0.88
CA VAL A 179 -7.02 12.32 -1.62
C VAL A 179 -6.11 13.24 -0.80
N ALA A 180 -6.41 13.45 0.47
CA ALA A 180 -5.59 14.30 1.34
C ALA A 180 -4.14 13.77 1.46
N ARG A 181 -3.98 12.45 1.66
CA ARG A 181 -2.65 11.81 1.68
C ARG A 181 -1.94 11.93 0.33
N HIS A 182 -2.66 11.67 -0.77
CA HIS A 182 -2.10 11.76 -2.12
C HIS A 182 -1.59 13.18 -2.39
N ASN A 183 -2.39 14.21 -2.11
CA ASN A 183 -2.01 15.60 -2.36
C ASN A 183 -0.81 16.03 -1.52
N ALA A 184 -0.77 15.66 -0.24
CA ALA A 184 0.35 15.97 0.64
C ALA A 184 1.65 15.30 0.15
N LEU A 185 1.60 14.02 -0.23
CA LEU A 185 2.76 13.32 -0.78
C LEU A 185 3.18 13.90 -2.13
N LYS A 186 2.24 14.26 -3.01
CA LYS A 186 2.52 14.87 -4.32
C LYS A 186 3.25 16.20 -4.19
N GLU A 187 2.78 17.05 -3.28
CA GLU A 187 3.42 18.34 -3.00
C GLU A 187 4.84 18.15 -2.47
N SER A 188 5.03 17.23 -1.50
CA SER A 188 6.34 16.90 -0.96
C SER A 188 7.27 16.30 -2.01
N TYR A 189 6.80 15.32 -2.80
CA TYR A 189 7.57 14.67 -3.86
C TYR A 189 8.05 15.69 -4.87
N ASN A 190 7.16 16.50 -5.41
CA ASN A 190 7.50 17.53 -6.39
C ASN A 190 8.51 18.54 -5.83
N SER A 191 8.34 18.96 -4.57
CA SER A 191 9.26 19.92 -3.93
C SER A 191 10.66 19.33 -3.68
N PHE A 192 10.75 18.03 -3.40
CA PHE A 192 12.03 17.36 -3.20
C PHE A 192 12.77 17.20 -4.54
N PHE A 193 12.13 16.59 -5.52
CA PHE A 193 12.77 16.27 -6.80
C PHE A 193 13.00 17.51 -7.71
N ALA A 194 12.23 18.60 -7.55
CA ALA A 194 12.52 19.85 -8.25
C ALA A 194 13.85 20.49 -7.82
N LYS A 195 14.31 20.24 -6.59
CA LYS A 195 15.60 20.78 -6.07
C LYS A 195 16.81 19.99 -6.57
N GLU A 196 16.63 18.72 -6.90
CA GLU A 196 17.72 17.86 -7.39
C GLU A 196 18.01 18.03 -8.89
N THR A 197 17.15 18.78 -9.59
CA THR A 197 17.28 19.00 -11.04
C THR A 197 18.05 20.31 -11.38
N VAL A 198 18.54 21.05 -10.37
CA VAL A 198 19.31 22.29 -10.49
C VAL A 198 20.77 22.05 -10.10
#